data_636c888980d4130206acd29c533d64a1
#
_entry.id   636c888980d4130206acd29c533d64a1
#
_cell.length_a   1.000
_cell.length_b   1.000
_cell.length_c   1.000
_cell.angle_alpha   90.00
_cell.angle_beta   90.00
_cell.angle_gamma   90.00
#
_symmetry.space_group_name_H-M   'P 1'
#
loop_
_entity.id
_entity.type
_entity.pdbx_description
1 polymer ?
#
loop_
_entity_poly.entity_id
_entity_poly.type
_entity_poly.pdbx_seq_one_letter_code
_entity_poly.pdbx_strand_id
1 'polypeptide(L)'
;MPARIGGTTRTVGVIGWPVEHSLSPVIHNAAFEALGLDWVYVPLPAPIGHVRDAVRGLRPLGFVGANVTMPHKTEVATLMDTLSEDATHLAAVNTIVVGEGGLAGENTDAPGFDRFLRRDAGFDPAGRTALLYGAGGAARACALALAHAGASRLVVAARDPARVSSVERAVAGLGAAVDAIGFEQAQEVRADLVLNATPVGTAGDLLPLPPMDDGVLAVDLLYDPAVTPFLTAARASGAAAFGGLGLLLHQAALSFQLWTGQPAPLGVMSAAALAALAER
;
A
#
# COMPACT_ATOMS: atom_id res chain seq x y z
N MET A 1 19.61 20.75 7.43
CA MET A 1 20.91 20.14 7.06
C MET A 1 20.66 18.65 6.94
N PRO A 2 21.30 17.93 6.00
CA PRO A 2 21.14 16.46 5.97
C PRO A 2 21.56 15.89 7.33
N ALA A 3 20.82 14.88 7.81
CA ALA A 3 21.11 14.19 9.06
C ALA A 3 22.57 13.72 9.08
N ARG A 4 23.33 14.00 10.15
CA ARG A 4 24.68 13.48 10.30
C ARG A 4 24.58 12.00 10.65
N ILE A 5 24.89 11.13 9.68
CA ILE A 5 24.97 9.69 9.90
C ILE A 5 26.25 9.38 10.68
N GLY A 6 26.11 8.73 11.83
CA GLY A 6 27.18 8.31 12.73
C GLY A 6 27.12 6.81 13.07
N GLY A 7 28.02 6.34 13.91
CA GLY A 7 28.07 4.92 14.33
C GLY A 7 26.89 4.52 15.23
N THR A 8 26.11 5.46 15.75
CA THR A 8 24.93 5.21 16.60
C THR A 8 23.62 5.28 15.82
N THR A 9 23.67 5.73 14.56
CA THR A 9 22.48 5.96 13.74
C THR A 9 21.75 4.63 13.49
N ARG A 10 20.49 4.58 13.88
CA ARG A 10 19.63 3.40 13.65
C ARG A 10 19.19 3.34 12.19
N THR A 11 19.22 2.16 11.60
CA THR A 11 18.99 1.98 10.17
C THR A 11 17.72 1.18 9.92
N VAL A 12 16.91 1.67 9.01
CA VAL A 12 15.79 0.97 8.38
C VAL A 12 15.88 1.17 6.86
N GLY A 13 15.09 0.45 6.07
CA GLY A 13 15.15 0.62 4.63
C GLY A 13 13.96 0.03 3.88
N VAL A 14 14.04 0.02 2.54
CA VAL A 14 13.06 -0.66 1.68
C VAL A 14 13.74 -1.70 0.81
N ILE A 15 13.33 -2.96 0.94
CA ILE A 15 13.76 -4.08 0.10
C ILE A 15 12.81 -4.18 -1.10
N GLY A 16 13.35 -4.14 -2.31
CA GLY A 16 12.56 -4.24 -3.54
C GLY A 16 13.40 -4.37 -4.80
N TRP A 17 12.77 -4.63 -5.95
CA TRP A 17 13.45 -4.70 -7.24
C TRP A 17 12.49 -4.43 -8.41
N PRO A 18 12.67 -3.36 -9.19
CA PRO A 18 13.54 -2.20 -8.89
C PRO A 18 13.02 -1.40 -7.68
N VAL A 19 13.85 -0.57 -7.04
CA VAL A 19 13.47 0.20 -5.84
C VAL A 19 13.80 1.70 -5.97
N GLU A 20 14.41 2.10 -7.07
CA GLU A 20 14.91 3.46 -7.33
C GLU A 20 13.79 4.52 -7.33
N HIS A 21 12.57 4.14 -7.72
CA HIS A 21 11.43 5.05 -7.80
C HIS A 21 10.66 5.20 -6.48
N SER A 22 11.12 4.51 -5.41
CA SER A 22 10.43 4.56 -4.12
C SER A 22 10.54 5.94 -3.48
N LEU A 23 9.41 6.50 -3.05
CA LEU A 23 9.36 7.71 -2.23
C LEU A 23 9.60 7.45 -0.74
N SER A 24 9.62 6.19 -0.31
CA SER A 24 9.75 5.83 1.11
C SER A 24 11.02 6.42 1.77
N PRO A 25 12.21 6.44 1.11
CA PRO A 25 13.39 7.07 1.70
C PRO A 25 13.19 8.56 1.99
N VAL A 26 12.58 9.30 1.07
CA VAL A 26 12.31 10.74 1.24
C VAL A 26 11.32 10.96 2.39
N ILE A 27 10.23 10.20 2.40
CA ILE A 27 9.14 10.30 3.40
C ILE A 27 9.65 10.02 4.81
N HIS A 28 10.38 8.91 5.00
CA HIS A 28 10.84 8.50 6.33
C HIS A 28 11.99 9.37 6.85
N ASN A 29 12.95 9.74 5.99
CA ASN A 29 14.06 10.59 6.42
C ASN A 29 13.57 11.99 6.83
N ALA A 30 12.59 12.57 6.12
CA ALA A 30 11.96 13.82 6.53
C ALA A 30 11.27 13.70 7.89
N ALA A 31 10.62 12.56 8.16
CA ALA A 31 9.99 12.30 9.45
C ALA A 31 11.01 12.15 10.58
N PHE A 32 12.13 11.46 10.35
CA PHE A 32 13.21 11.32 11.33
C PHE A 32 13.84 12.68 11.66
N GLU A 33 14.12 13.50 10.66
CA GLU A 33 14.66 14.84 10.83
C GLU A 33 13.71 15.74 11.66
N ALA A 34 12.41 15.73 11.33
CA ALA A 34 11.41 16.54 12.01
C ALA A 34 11.26 16.19 13.50
N LEU A 35 11.49 14.93 13.86
CA LEU A 35 11.41 14.47 15.26
C LEU A 35 12.78 14.42 15.96
N GLY A 36 13.85 14.84 15.30
CA GLY A 36 15.21 14.83 15.86
C GLY A 36 15.73 13.42 16.16
N LEU A 37 15.28 12.40 15.42
CA LEU A 37 15.69 11.03 15.63
C LEU A 37 17.02 10.74 14.89
N ASP A 38 17.96 10.08 15.58
CA ASP A 38 19.21 9.60 14.97
C ASP A 38 18.95 8.30 14.18
N TRP A 39 18.23 8.43 13.08
CA TRP A 39 17.77 7.35 12.20
C TRP A 39 18.04 7.67 10.74
N VAL A 40 18.18 6.63 9.93
CA VAL A 40 18.30 6.73 8.49
C VAL A 40 17.45 5.65 7.80
N TYR A 41 16.81 6.03 6.71
CA TYR A 41 16.08 5.11 5.83
C TYR A 41 16.78 5.03 4.47
N VAL A 42 17.13 3.83 4.05
CA VAL A 42 17.91 3.58 2.82
C VAL A 42 17.20 2.64 1.85
N PRO A 43 17.41 2.78 0.52
CA PRO A 43 17.00 1.75 -0.43
C PRO A 43 17.90 0.53 -0.30
N LEU A 44 17.29 -0.67 -0.38
CA LEU A 44 17.96 -1.97 -0.32
C LEU A 44 17.56 -2.78 -1.57
N PRO A 45 18.20 -2.53 -2.71
CA PRO A 45 17.87 -3.24 -3.95
C PRO A 45 18.25 -4.72 -3.81
N ALA A 46 17.24 -5.59 -3.92
CA ALA A 46 17.40 -7.04 -3.85
C ALA A 46 16.88 -7.67 -5.15
N PRO A 47 17.74 -8.08 -6.08
CA PRO A 47 17.32 -8.79 -7.28
C PRO A 47 16.49 -10.04 -6.96
N ILE A 48 15.67 -10.46 -7.93
CA ILE A 48 14.89 -11.71 -7.80
C ILE A 48 15.83 -12.88 -7.48
N GLY A 49 15.47 -13.69 -6.48
CA GLY A 49 16.28 -14.79 -5.98
C GLY A 49 17.24 -14.43 -4.83
N HIS A 50 17.45 -13.14 -4.53
CA HIS A 50 18.36 -12.67 -3.48
C HIS A 50 17.68 -12.13 -2.22
N VAL A 51 16.34 -12.05 -2.19
CA VAL A 51 15.62 -11.47 -1.06
C VAL A 51 15.83 -12.24 0.26
N ARG A 52 16.01 -13.56 0.19
CA ARG A 52 16.31 -14.40 1.37
C ARG A 52 17.60 -13.96 2.08
N ASP A 53 18.64 -13.69 1.30
CA ASP A 53 19.93 -13.27 1.86
C ASP A 53 19.84 -11.82 2.37
N ALA A 54 19.13 -10.95 1.67
CA ALA A 54 18.87 -9.59 2.14
C ALA A 54 18.14 -9.57 3.48
N VAL A 55 17.08 -10.37 3.64
CA VAL A 55 16.30 -10.48 4.89
C VAL A 55 17.15 -11.06 6.01
N ARG A 56 17.91 -12.12 5.75
CA ARG A 56 18.83 -12.73 6.75
C ARG A 56 19.91 -11.75 7.21
N GLY A 57 20.33 -10.84 6.33
CA GLY A 57 21.32 -9.82 6.64
C GLY A 57 20.83 -8.72 7.59
N LEU A 58 19.53 -8.47 7.69
CA LEU A 58 19.00 -7.36 8.48
C LEU A 58 19.44 -7.39 9.94
N ARG A 59 19.30 -8.54 10.61
CA ARG A 59 19.64 -8.68 12.03
C ARG A 59 21.13 -8.56 12.30
N PRO A 60 22.05 -9.31 11.64
CA PRO A 60 23.49 -9.22 11.91
C PRO A 60 24.10 -7.88 11.49
N LEU A 61 23.46 -7.13 10.59
CA LEU A 61 23.86 -5.78 10.20
C LEU A 61 23.27 -4.68 11.11
N GLY A 62 22.48 -5.04 12.12
CA GLY A 62 21.92 -4.11 13.08
C GLY A 62 20.77 -3.25 12.57
N PHE A 63 20.09 -3.68 11.50
CA PHE A 63 18.85 -3.01 11.08
C PHE A 63 17.74 -3.17 12.12
N VAL A 64 16.95 -2.12 12.30
CA VAL A 64 15.76 -2.16 13.17
C VAL A 64 14.57 -2.78 12.45
N GLY A 65 14.56 -2.71 11.13
CA GLY A 65 13.54 -3.28 10.28
C GLY A 65 13.68 -2.84 8.82
N ALA A 66 12.72 -3.25 8.01
CA ALA A 66 12.65 -2.82 6.61
C ALA A 66 11.22 -2.89 6.08
N ASN A 67 10.85 -1.97 5.20
CA ASN A 67 9.71 -2.22 4.31
C ASN A 67 10.10 -3.22 3.22
N VAL A 68 9.10 -3.89 2.69
CA VAL A 68 9.23 -4.80 1.56
C VAL A 68 8.25 -4.39 0.48
N THR A 69 8.74 -4.20 -0.74
CA THR A 69 7.90 -3.91 -1.90
C THR A 69 8.02 -5.01 -2.96
N MET A 70 7.44 -4.77 -4.12
CA MET A 70 7.47 -5.72 -5.24
C MET A 70 8.92 -6.12 -5.61
N PRO A 71 9.12 -7.39 -6.00
CA PRO A 71 8.15 -8.48 -6.08
C PRO A 71 8.10 -9.36 -4.82
N HIS A 72 8.72 -8.96 -3.71
CA HIS A 72 9.19 -9.81 -2.63
C HIS A 72 8.20 -10.08 -1.48
N LYS A 73 7.09 -9.31 -1.38
CA LYS A 73 6.17 -9.35 -0.22
C LYS A 73 5.71 -10.75 0.19
N THR A 74 5.43 -11.62 -0.81
CA THR A 74 4.94 -13.00 -0.56
C THR A 74 6.08 -13.92 -0.14
N GLU A 75 7.25 -13.83 -0.77
CA GLU A 75 8.40 -14.66 -0.38
C GLU A 75 8.87 -14.29 1.02
N VAL A 76 8.93 -13.00 1.35
CA VAL A 76 9.35 -12.52 2.66
C VAL A 76 8.44 -13.04 3.78
N ALA A 77 7.13 -13.18 3.55
CA ALA A 77 6.22 -13.74 4.54
C ALA A 77 6.64 -15.15 4.99
N THR A 78 7.25 -15.95 4.11
CA THR A 78 7.75 -17.29 4.45
C THR A 78 9.05 -17.30 5.24
N LEU A 79 9.68 -16.13 5.42
CA LEU A 79 10.98 -15.97 6.08
C LEU A 79 10.84 -15.37 7.49
N MET A 80 9.63 -15.00 7.90
CA MET A 80 9.38 -14.39 9.20
C MET A 80 9.19 -15.44 10.29
N ASP A 81 9.63 -15.11 11.50
CA ASP A 81 9.43 -15.94 12.68
C ASP A 81 7.98 -15.82 13.20
N THR A 82 7.39 -14.64 13.05
CA THR A 82 5.97 -14.37 13.38
C THR A 82 5.33 -13.49 12.32
N LEU A 83 4.01 -13.62 12.14
CA LEU A 83 3.22 -12.80 11.24
C LEU A 83 2.05 -12.17 12.01
N SER A 84 1.76 -10.91 11.69
CA SER A 84 0.49 -10.29 12.11
C SER A 84 -0.71 -10.95 11.42
N GLU A 85 -1.91 -10.66 11.93
CA GLU A 85 -3.16 -11.17 11.36
C GLU A 85 -3.31 -10.76 9.89
N ASP A 86 -3.12 -9.47 9.56
CA ASP A 86 -3.19 -8.97 8.20
C ASP A 86 -2.12 -9.59 7.28
N ALA A 87 -0.89 -9.75 7.78
CA ALA A 87 0.17 -10.41 7.01
C ALA A 87 -0.16 -11.89 6.73
N THR A 88 -0.84 -12.56 7.66
CA THR A 88 -1.31 -13.94 7.52
C THR A 88 -2.42 -14.04 6.49
N HIS A 89 -3.47 -13.21 6.59
CA HIS A 89 -4.57 -13.16 5.60
C HIS A 89 -4.07 -12.91 4.19
N LEU A 90 -3.12 -11.98 4.04
CA LEU A 90 -2.56 -11.59 2.74
C LEU A 90 -1.49 -12.56 2.23
N ALA A 91 -0.95 -13.42 3.10
CA ALA A 91 0.28 -14.18 2.86
C ALA A 91 1.38 -13.26 2.28
N ALA A 92 1.50 -12.06 2.83
CA ALA A 92 2.39 -11.01 2.32
C ALA A 92 2.81 -10.04 3.42
N VAL A 93 4.10 -9.75 3.49
CA VAL A 93 4.72 -8.80 4.42
C VAL A 93 5.18 -7.58 3.63
N ASN A 94 4.80 -6.39 4.09
CA ASN A 94 5.34 -5.12 3.59
C ASN A 94 6.22 -4.40 4.60
N THR A 95 6.25 -4.88 5.86
CA THR A 95 7.04 -4.28 6.94
C THR A 95 7.63 -5.39 7.82
N ILE A 96 8.94 -5.37 7.99
CA ILE A 96 9.69 -6.25 8.88
C ILE A 96 10.09 -5.46 10.11
N VAL A 97 9.88 -6.03 11.30
CA VAL A 97 10.41 -5.53 12.56
C VAL A 97 11.44 -6.52 13.08
N VAL A 98 12.66 -6.05 13.33
CA VAL A 98 13.75 -6.87 13.89
C VAL A 98 13.72 -6.70 15.40
N GLY A 99 13.44 -7.79 16.12
CA GLY A 99 13.37 -7.84 17.57
C GLY A 99 14.29 -8.89 18.19
N GLU A 100 14.29 -8.95 19.53
CA GLU A 100 15.04 -9.99 20.27
C GLU A 100 14.54 -11.40 19.93
N GLY A 101 13.21 -11.54 19.72
CA GLY A 101 12.55 -12.79 19.37
C GLY A 101 12.67 -13.22 17.90
N GLY A 102 13.35 -12.44 17.06
CA GLY A 102 13.48 -12.73 15.63
C GLY A 102 12.90 -11.65 14.71
N LEU A 103 12.42 -12.08 13.55
CA LEU A 103 11.82 -11.22 12.53
C LEU A 103 10.30 -11.31 12.60
N ALA A 104 9.64 -10.19 12.92
CA ALA A 104 8.19 -10.09 12.86
C ALA A 104 7.77 -9.46 11.53
N GLY A 105 6.85 -10.12 10.84
CA GLY A 105 6.29 -9.68 9.57
C GLY A 105 4.92 -9.03 9.75
N GLU A 106 4.81 -7.80 9.31
CA GLU A 106 3.60 -6.98 9.37
C GLU A 106 3.11 -6.64 7.97
N ASN A 107 1.83 -6.33 7.87
CA ASN A 107 1.27 -5.71 6.67
C ASN A 107 0.56 -4.41 7.02
N THR A 108 1.17 -3.29 6.64
CA THR A 108 0.64 -1.95 6.89
C THR A 108 -0.18 -1.40 5.72
N ASP A 109 -0.27 -2.13 4.58
CA ASP A 109 -1.04 -1.67 3.42
C ASP A 109 -2.55 -1.66 3.73
N ALA A 110 -3.08 -2.75 4.32
CA ALA A 110 -4.50 -2.86 4.63
C ALA A 110 -4.94 -1.81 5.67
N PRO A 111 -4.36 -1.71 6.87
CA PRO A 111 -4.74 -0.68 7.83
C PRO A 111 -4.39 0.75 7.36
N GLY A 112 -3.39 0.90 6.48
CA GLY A 112 -3.07 2.18 5.83
C GLY A 112 -4.18 2.63 4.89
N PHE A 113 -4.75 1.71 4.12
CA PHE A 113 -5.88 2.00 3.23
C PHE A 113 -7.15 2.36 4.00
N ASP A 114 -7.49 1.65 5.07
CA ASP A 114 -8.63 2.01 5.93
C ASP A 114 -8.47 3.41 6.53
N ARG A 115 -7.27 3.73 7.04
CA ARG A 115 -6.98 5.08 7.55
C ARG A 115 -7.15 6.16 6.49
N PHE A 116 -6.65 5.92 5.28
CA PHE A 116 -6.82 6.84 4.15
C PHE A 116 -8.31 7.04 3.83
N LEU A 117 -9.09 5.97 3.69
CA LEU A 117 -10.52 6.07 3.39
C LEU A 117 -11.25 6.91 4.42
N ARG A 118 -11.02 6.68 5.71
CA ARG A 118 -11.73 7.35 6.79
C ARG A 118 -11.28 8.79 7.02
N ARG A 119 -9.96 9.05 6.96
CA ARG A 119 -9.39 10.36 7.35
C ARG A 119 -9.28 11.34 6.21
N ASP A 120 -8.90 10.88 5.03
CA ASP A 120 -8.63 11.74 3.88
C ASP A 120 -9.83 11.79 2.93
N ALA A 121 -10.45 10.63 2.65
CA ALA A 121 -11.59 10.55 1.73
C ALA A 121 -12.96 10.69 2.42
N GLY A 122 -13.03 10.61 3.76
CA GLY A 122 -14.29 10.71 4.51
C GLY A 122 -15.27 9.58 4.21
N PHE A 123 -14.77 8.40 3.80
CA PHE A 123 -15.57 7.26 3.34
C PHE A 123 -15.60 6.15 4.40
N ASP A 124 -16.81 5.69 4.73
CA ASP A 124 -17.02 4.50 5.57
C ASP A 124 -17.44 3.32 4.69
N PRO A 125 -16.64 2.24 4.62
CA PRO A 125 -16.94 1.06 3.81
C PRO A 125 -18.10 0.20 4.32
N ALA A 126 -18.56 0.37 5.56
CA ALA A 126 -19.56 -0.49 6.17
C ALA A 126 -20.85 -0.59 5.33
N GLY A 127 -21.24 -1.81 4.97
CA GLY A 127 -22.41 -2.11 4.14
C GLY A 127 -22.29 -1.70 2.66
N ARG A 128 -21.15 -1.14 2.24
CA ARG A 128 -20.95 -0.63 0.87
C ARG A 128 -20.51 -1.72 -0.12
N THR A 129 -20.70 -1.41 -1.40
CA THR A 129 -20.17 -2.19 -2.53
C THR A 129 -18.94 -1.51 -3.08
N ALA A 130 -17.84 -2.24 -3.24
CA ALA A 130 -16.64 -1.75 -3.88
C ALA A 130 -16.33 -2.53 -5.17
N LEU A 131 -15.98 -1.81 -6.24
CA LEU A 131 -15.40 -2.35 -7.46
C LEU A 131 -13.88 -2.15 -7.44
N LEU A 132 -13.12 -3.23 -7.53
CA LEU A 132 -11.66 -3.21 -7.54
C LEU A 132 -11.14 -3.69 -8.89
N TYR A 133 -10.37 -2.88 -9.58
CA TYR A 133 -9.60 -3.31 -10.73
C TYR A 133 -8.27 -3.90 -10.28
N GLY A 134 -8.04 -5.17 -10.61
CA GLY A 134 -6.83 -5.93 -10.27
C GLY A 134 -7.01 -6.92 -9.14
N ALA A 135 -6.15 -7.94 -9.13
CA ALA A 135 -6.08 -9.00 -8.11
C ALA A 135 -4.64 -9.20 -7.59
N GLY A 136 -3.80 -8.16 -7.67
CA GLY A 136 -2.42 -8.16 -7.19
C GLY A 136 -2.31 -7.91 -5.69
N GLY A 137 -1.08 -7.74 -5.20
CA GLY A 137 -0.81 -7.52 -3.77
C GLY A 137 -1.54 -6.31 -3.19
N ALA A 138 -1.53 -5.16 -3.90
CA ALA A 138 -2.23 -3.96 -3.46
C ALA A 138 -3.75 -4.14 -3.46
N ALA A 139 -4.32 -4.77 -4.51
CA ALA A 139 -5.75 -5.07 -4.57
C ALA A 139 -6.20 -5.97 -3.40
N ARG A 140 -5.40 -7.00 -3.07
CA ARG A 140 -5.68 -7.89 -1.91
C ARG A 140 -5.68 -7.13 -0.60
N ALA A 141 -4.69 -6.24 -0.39
CA ALA A 141 -4.61 -5.44 0.83
C ALA A 141 -5.80 -4.47 0.96
N CYS A 142 -6.19 -3.80 -0.14
CA CYS A 142 -7.38 -2.95 -0.14
C CYS A 142 -8.67 -3.75 0.09
N ALA A 143 -8.80 -4.93 -0.54
CA ALA A 143 -9.95 -5.81 -0.32
C ALA A 143 -10.04 -6.27 1.14
N LEU A 144 -8.91 -6.63 1.76
CA LEU A 144 -8.84 -7.00 3.17
C LEU A 144 -9.30 -5.84 4.07
N ALA A 145 -8.79 -4.62 3.83
CA ALA A 145 -9.19 -3.43 4.56
C ALA A 145 -10.70 -3.16 4.46
N LEU A 146 -11.27 -3.28 3.26
CA LEU A 146 -12.69 -3.11 3.01
C LEU A 146 -13.53 -4.17 3.73
N ALA A 147 -13.10 -5.43 3.69
CA ALA A 147 -13.79 -6.52 4.39
C ALA A 147 -13.74 -6.35 5.91
N HIS A 148 -12.59 -6.01 6.49
CA HIS A 148 -12.45 -5.66 7.92
C HIS A 148 -13.35 -4.49 8.34
N ALA A 149 -13.50 -3.51 7.45
CA ALA A 149 -14.37 -2.35 7.66
C ALA A 149 -15.87 -2.65 7.44
N GLY A 150 -16.24 -3.90 7.10
CA GLY A 150 -17.62 -4.33 6.96
C GLY A 150 -18.24 -4.03 5.59
N ALA A 151 -17.46 -3.89 4.53
CA ALA A 151 -18.00 -3.84 3.17
C ALA A 151 -18.85 -5.07 2.88
N SER A 152 -20.02 -4.90 2.29
CA SER A 152 -20.96 -5.99 2.03
C SER A 152 -20.58 -6.80 0.79
N ARG A 153 -19.98 -6.13 -0.22
CA ARG A 153 -19.67 -6.75 -1.51
C ARG A 153 -18.41 -6.17 -2.14
N LEU A 154 -17.55 -7.05 -2.65
CA LEU A 154 -16.34 -6.73 -3.38
C LEU A 154 -16.47 -7.31 -4.79
N VAL A 155 -16.63 -6.47 -5.79
CA VAL A 155 -16.60 -6.88 -7.20
C VAL A 155 -15.17 -6.70 -7.69
N VAL A 156 -14.50 -7.78 -8.06
CA VAL A 156 -13.10 -7.74 -8.48
C VAL A 156 -13.00 -7.97 -9.98
N ALA A 157 -12.65 -6.92 -10.69
CA ALA A 157 -12.41 -6.97 -12.12
C ALA A 157 -10.94 -7.30 -12.40
N ALA A 158 -10.70 -8.37 -13.16
CA ALA A 158 -9.35 -8.80 -13.51
C ALA A 158 -9.27 -9.28 -14.98
N ARG A 159 -8.10 -9.11 -15.61
CA ARG A 159 -7.84 -9.66 -16.96
C ARG A 159 -7.96 -11.18 -17.01
N ASP A 160 -7.60 -11.83 -15.90
CA ASP A 160 -7.76 -13.25 -15.67
C ASP A 160 -8.58 -13.43 -14.36
N PRO A 161 -9.89 -13.73 -14.48
CA PRO A 161 -10.76 -13.91 -13.32
C PRO A 161 -10.29 -15.01 -12.35
N ALA A 162 -9.55 -16.02 -12.81
CA ALA A 162 -9.02 -17.05 -11.92
C ALA A 162 -8.08 -16.50 -10.83
N ARG A 163 -7.46 -15.34 -11.08
CA ARG A 163 -6.60 -14.65 -10.08
C ARG A 163 -7.38 -14.06 -8.92
N VAL A 164 -8.70 -13.87 -9.07
CA VAL A 164 -9.57 -13.33 -8.00
C VAL A 164 -9.62 -14.28 -6.81
N SER A 165 -9.41 -15.59 -7.00
CA SER A 165 -9.28 -16.56 -5.91
C SER A 165 -8.25 -16.16 -4.83
N SER A 166 -7.26 -15.34 -5.19
CA SER A 166 -6.30 -14.80 -4.22
C SER A 166 -6.88 -13.68 -3.35
N VAL A 167 -7.86 -12.94 -3.86
CA VAL A 167 -8.62 -11.95 -3.08
C VAL A 167 -9.62 -12.65 -2.18
N GLU A 168 -10.35 -13.65 -2.71
CA GLU A 168 -11.30 -14.45 -1.92
C GLU A 168 -10.61 -15.06 -0.70
N ARG A 169 -9.41 -15.63 -0.87
CA ARG A 169 -8.63 -16.17 0.26
C ARG A 169 -8.24 -15.10 1.27
N ALA A 170 -7.84 -13.91 0.80
CA ALA A 170 -7.42 -12.82 1.67
C ALA A 170 -8.55 -12.31 2.58
N VAL A 171 -9.81 -12.38 2.11
CA VAL A 171 -10.98 -11.90 2.86
C VAL A 171 -11.85 -13.03 3.44
N ALA A 172 -11.37 -14.26 3.38
CA ALA A 172 -12.11 -15.42 3.85
C ALA A 172 -12.51 -15.27 5.33
N GLY A 173 -13.78 -15.54 5.64
CA GLY A 173 -14.31 -15.46 7.01
C GLY A 173 -14.71 -14.06 7.47
N LEU A 174 -14.51 -12.99 6.66
CA LEU A 174 -14.81 -11.61 7.04
C LEU A 174 -16.21 -11.12 6.61
N GLY A 175 -17.01 -11.98 5.97
CA GLY A 175 -18.41 -11.70 5.65
C GLY A 175 -18.67 -10.91 4.39
N ALA A 176 -17.67 -10.38 3.71
CA ALA A 176 -17.83 -9.69 2.43
C ALA A 176 -18.07 -10.71 1.30
N ALA A 177 -19.10 -10.51 0.47
CA ALA A 177 -19.28 -11.28 -0.76
C ALA A 177 -18.25 -10.86 -1.81
N VAL A 178 -17.63 -11.82 -2.51
CA VAL A 178 -16.65 -11.53 -3.58
C VAL A 178 -17.15 -12.07 -4.90
N ASP A 179 -17.23 -11.19 -5.90
CA ASP A 179 -17.59 -11.53 -7.27
C ASP A 179 -16.41 -11.30 -8.22
N ALA A 180 -16.11 -12.29 -9.07
CA ALA A 180 -15.05 -12.21 -10.07
C ALA A 180 -15.65 -11.85 -11.44
N ILE A 181 -15.12 -10.80 -12.08
CA ILE A 181 -15.55 -10.37 -13.41
C ILE A 181 -14.37 -10.01 -14.32
N GLY A 182 -14.61 -9.96 -15.63
CA GLY A 182 -13.69 -9.34 -16.59
C GLY A 182 -13.78 -7.80 -16.56
N PHE A 183 -12.77 -7.12 -17.14
CA PHE A 183 -12.74 -5.65 -17.16
C PHE A 183 -13.96 -5.02 -17.85
N GLU A 184 -14.40 -5.58 -18.98
CA GLU A 184 -15.53 -5.03 -19.75
C GLU A 184 -16.84 -5.08 -18.95
N GLN A 185 -17.04 -6.12 -18.15
CA GLN A 185 -18.23 -6.28 -17.32
C GLN A 185 -18.32 -5.22 -16.19
N ALA A 186 -17.20 -4.58 -15.86
CA ALA A 186 -17.17 -3.53 -14.84
C ALA A 186 -18.04 -2.32 -15.21
N GLN A 187 -18.29 -2.09 -16.50
CA GLN A 187 -19.16 -1.00 -16.98
C GLN A 187 -20.63 -1.14 -16.52
N GLU A 188 -21.05 -2.35 -16.15
CA GLU A 188 -22.42 -2.61 -15.68
C GLU A 188 -22.53 -2.58 -14.15
N VAL A 189 -21.40 -2.47 -13.43
CA VAL A 189 -21.37 -2.54 -11.97
C VAL A 189 -21.79 -1.20 -11.37
N ARG A 190 -22.65 -1.26 -10.37
CA ARG A 190 -22.91 -0.13 -9.49
C ARG A 190 -22.16 -0.33 -8.19
N ALA A 191 -21.32 0.64 -7.83
CA ALA A 191 -20.47 0.58 -6.65
C ALA A 191 -20.40 1.96 -5.97
N ASP A 192 -20.24 1.95 -4.65
CA ASP A 192 -20.01 3.16 -3.84
C ASP A 192 -18.55 3.58 -3.88
N LEU A 193 -17.64 2.62 -4.07
CA LEU A 193 -16.20 2.83 -4.26
C LEU A 193 -15.72 2.14 -5.53
N VAL A 194 -14.97 2.87 -6.36
CA VAL A 194 -14.27 2.34 -7.53
C VAL A 194 -12.77 2.51 -7.34
N LEU A 195 -12.03 1.41 -7.30
CA LEU A 195 -10.60 1.38 -6.99
C LEU A 195 -9.79 0.85 -8.17
N ASN A 196 -8.85 1.63 -8.68
CA ASN A 196 -7.82 1.12 -9.58
C ASN A 196 -6.58 0.66 -8.78
N ALA A 197 -6.36 -0.65 -8.72
CA ALA A 197 -5.17 -1.29 -8.16
C ALA A 197 -4.32 -1.98 -9.23
N THR A 198 -4.38 -1.49 -10.46
CA THR A 198 -3.58 -1.95 -11.63
C THR A 198 -2.59 -0.86 -12.05
N PRO A 199 -1.60 -1.18 -12.90
CA PRO A 199 -0.74 -0.18 -13.52
C PRO A 199 -1.40 0.55 -14.72
N VAL A 200 -2.66 0.24 -15.07
CA VAL A 200 -3.39 0.92 -16.15
C VAL A 200 -3.58 2.39 -15.80
N GLY A 201 -3.22 3.27 -16.71
CA GLY A 201 -3.19 4.72 -16.51
C GLY A 201 -1.77 5.30 -16.48
N THR A 202 -0.75 4.49 -16.22
CA THR A 202 0.66 4.95 -16.24
C THR A 202 1.09 5.41 -17.64
N ALA A 203 0.62 4.73 -18.68
CA ALA A 203 0.90 5.08 -20.09
C ALA A 203 -0.22 5.91 -20.74
N GLY A 204 -1.18 6.42 -19.96
CA GLY A 204 -2.30 7.21 -20.48
C GLY A 204 -3.51 6.38 -20.94
N ASP A 205 -3.50 5.09 -20.77
CA ASP A 205 -4.60 4.18 -21.02
C ASP A 205 -5.70 4.30 -19.96
N LEU A 206 -6.94 3.95 -20.31
CA LEU A 206 -8.11 4.06 -19.45
C LEU A 206 -8.78 2.69 -19.29
N LEU A 207 -9.16 2.37 -18.05
CA LEU A 207 -10.00 1.22 -17.74
C LEU A 207 -11.44 1.42 -18.25
N PRO A 208 -12.17 0.35 -18.61
CA PRO A 208 -13.63 0.43 -18.79
C PRO A 208 -14.28 0.84 -17.46
N LEU A 209 -14.86 2.04 -17.42
CA LEU A 209 -15.38 2.62 -16.17
C LEU A 209 -16.86 2.29 -15.95
N PRO A 210 -17.28 2.02 -14.71
CA PRO A 210 -18.68 1.90 -14.34
C PRO A 210 -19.36 3.28 -14.36
N PRO A 211 -20.71 3.35 -14.28
CA PRO A 211 -21.41 4.60 -13.98
C PRO A 211 -20.92 5.16 -12.64
N MET A 212 -20.51 6.43 -12.65
CA MET A 212 -20.09 7.19 -11.47
C MET A 212 -20.84 8.50 -11.40
N ASP A 213 -21.14 8.95 -10.19
CA ASP A 213 -21.78 10.22 -9.88
C ASP A 213 -21.19 10.82 -8.59
N ASP A 214 -21.82 11.84 -8.04
CA ASP A 214 -21.37 12.53 -6.81
C ASP A 214 -21.44 11.67 -5.54
N GLY A 215 -22.15 10.54 -5.58
CA GLY A 215 -22.21 9.56 -4.49
C GLY A 215 -21.07 8.54 -4.50
N VAL A 216 -20.24 8.52 -5.56
CA VAL A 216 -19.17 7.53 -5.74
C VAL A 216 -17.81 8.09 -5.31
N LEU A 217 -17.05 7.30 -4.55
CA LEU A 217 -15.63 7.52 -4.32
C LEU A 217 -14.80 6.78 -5.36
N ALA A 218 -13.93 7.47 -6.08
CA ALA A 218 -12.96 6.90 -7.00
C ALA A 218 -11.54 6.99 -6.41
N VAL A 219 -10.81 5.90 -6.37
CA VAL A 219 -9.43 5.85 -5.87
C VAL A 219 -8.52 5.21 -6.90
N ASP A 220 -7.45 5.87 -7.26
CA ASP A 220 -6.37 5.29 -8.08
C ASP A 220 -5.14 5.08 -7.20
N LEU A 221 -4.63 3.85 -7.10
CA LEU A 221 -3.42 3.60 -6.31
C LEU A 221 -2.14 4.12 -6.96
N LEU A 222 -2.20 4.56 -8.21
CA LEU A 222 -1.11 5.29 -8.83
C LEU A 222 -0.96 6.68 -8.18
N TYR A 223 0.27 7.07 -7.91
CA TYR A 223 0.63 8.41 -7.42
C TYR A 223 1.60 9.13 -8.35
N ASP A 224 2.13 8.43 -9.35
CA ASP A 224 2.99 8.96 -10.41
C ASP A 224 2.55 8.29 -11.74
N PRO A 225 1.94 9.06 -12.67
CA PRO A 225 1.63 10.48 -12.59
C PRO A 225 0.55 10.82 -11.53
N ALA A 226 0.59 12.04 -10.98
CA ALA A 226 -0.38 12.49 -9.96
C ALA A 226 -1.82 12.62 -10.49
N VAL A 227 -1.98 12.79 -11.80
CA VAL A 227 -3.28 12.86 -12.49
C VAL A 227 -3.32 11.79 -13.57
N THR A 228 -4.15 10.78 -13.37
CA THR A 228 -4.35 9.69 -14.34
C THR A 228 -5.62 9.90 -15.16
N PRO A 229 -5.77 9.23 -16.33
CA PRO A 229 -7.03 9.22 -17.08
C PRO A 229 -8.22 8.75 -16.23
N PHE A 230 -8.00 7.77 -15.35
CA PHE A 230 -9.03 7.28 -14.40
C PHE A 230 -9.55 8.41 -13.50
N LEU A 231 -8.65 9.13 -12.81
CA LEU A 231 -9.02 10.25 -11.93
C LEU A 231 -9.69 11.40 -12.69
N THR A 232 -9.22 11.67 -13.91
CA THR A 232 -9.81 12.70 -14.78
C THR A 232 -11.24 12.34 -15.15
N ALA A 233 -11.48 11.11 -15.59
CA ALA A 233 -12.82 10.63 -15.96
C ALA A 233 -13.76 10.57 -14.75
N ALA A 234 -13.29 10.13 -13.58
CA ALA A 234 -14.07 10.11 -12.36
C ALA A 234 -14.54 11.51 -11.95
N ARG A 235 -13.65 12.50 -11.97
CA ARG A 235 -13.99 13.90 -11.68
C ARG A 235 -14.99 14.48 -12.70
N ALA A 236 -14.84 14.15 -13.98
CA ALA A 236 -15.77 14.58 -15.02
C ALA A 236 -17.18 14.01 -14.83
N SER A 237 -17.30 12.86 -14.17
CA SER A 237 -18.60 12.24 -13.81
C SER A 237 -19.17 12.77 -12.48
N GLY A 238 -18.49 13.67 -11.78
CA GLY A 238 -18.90 14.22 -10.49
C GLY A 238 -18.43 13.45 -9.27
N ALA A 239 -17.74 12.31 -9.44
CA ALA A 239 -17.24 11.49 -8.34
C ALA A 239 -16.09 12.19 -7.57
N ALA A 240 -16.05 11.97 -6.26
CA ALA A 240 -14.88 12.31 -5.44
C ALA A 240 -13.69 11.43 -5.86
N ALA A 241 -12.52 12.02 -6.20
CA ALA A 241 -11.42 11.25 -6.79
C ALA A 241 -10.07 11.55 -6.14
N PHE A 242 -9.42 10.48 -5.64
CA PHE A 242 -8.16 10.52 -4.90
C PHE A 242 -7.10 9.62 -5.55
N GLY A 243 -5.83 10.08 -5.56
CA GLY A 243 -4.67 9.31 -5.99
C GLY A 243 -4.04 8.48 -4.85
N GLY A 244 -3.07 7.63 -5.22
CA GLY A 244 -2.45 6.65 -4.33
C GLY A 244 -1.51 7.20 -3.26
N LEU A 245 -1.24 8.52 -3.26
CA LEU A 245 -0.35 9.13 -2.28
C LEU A 245 -0.86 8.95 -0.84
N GLY A 246 -2.18 9.03 -0.62
CA GLY A 246 -2.77 8.83 0.70
C GLY A 246 -2.45 7.45 1.29
N LEU A 247 -2.66 6.39 0.50
CA LEU A 247 -2.29 5.03 0.93
C LEU A 247 -0.78 4.94 1.23
N LEU A 248 0.07 5.47 0.35
CA LEU A 248 1.53 5.46 0.55
C LEU A 248 1.92 6.11 1.88
N LEU A 249 1.31 7.25 2.21
CA LEU A 249 1.61 7.99 3.44
C LEU A 249 1.12 7.27 4.69
N HIS A 250 -0.11 6.77 4.68
CA HIS A 250 -0.70 6.12 5.85
C HIS A 250 -0.01 4.79 6.18
N GLN A 251 0.34 3.96 5.18
CA GLN A 251 1.09 2.73 5.43
C GLN A 251 2.53 3.02 5.91
N ALA A 252 3.18 4.07 5.37
CA ALA A 252 4.50 4.49 5.84
C ALA A 252 4.47 5.00 7.28
N ALA A 253 3.44 5.76 7.65
CA ALA A 253 3.25 6.23 9.02
C ALA A 253 3.06 5.08 10.02
N LEU A 254 2.39 3.99 9.61
CA LEU A 254 2.26 2.79 10.42
C LEU A 254 3.59 2.06 10.59
N SER A 255 4.35 1.87 9.52
CA SER A 255 5.69 1.27 9.57
C SER A 255 6.64 2.10 10.46
N PHE A 256 6.59 3.43 10.33
CA PHE A 256 7.34 4.35 11.17
C PHE A 256 7.04 4.13 12.66
N GLN A 257 5.76 4.04 13.01
CA GLN A 257 5.32 3.82 14.39
C GLN A 257 5.76 2.45 14.94
N LEU A 258 5.72 1.40 14.12
CA LEU A 258 6.21 0.07 14.50
C LEU A 258 7.69 0.08 14.89
N TRP A 259 8.53 0.82 14.16
CA TRP A 259 9.97 0.86 14.42
C TRP A 259 10.37 1.81 15.54
N THR A 260 9.74 2.99 15.59
CA THR A 260 10.17 4.07 16.50
C THR A 260 9.39 4.11 17.82
N GLY A 261 8.19 3.50 17.85
CA GLY A 261 7.23 3.65 18.95
C GLY A 261 6.56 5.03 18.99
N GLN A 262 6.88 5.94 18.05
CA GLN A 262 6.35 7.31 18.03
C GLN A 262 5.32 7.50 16.90
N PRO A 263 4.34 8.39 17.07
CA PRO A 263 3.44 8.76 15.99
C PRO A 263 4.20 9.47 14.88
N ALA A 264 3.95 9.08 13.64
CA ALA A 264 4.59 9.69 12.48
C ALA A 264 4.05 11.11 12.22
N PRO A 265 4.92 12.09 11.88
CA PRO A 265 4.52 13.46 11.53
C PRO A 265 3.96 13.49 10.09
N LEU A 266 2.72 13.03 9.89
CA LEU A 266 2.12 12.77 8.58
C LEU A 266 2.18 13.99 7.64
N GLY A 267 1.97 15.21 8.18
CA GLY A 267 2.07 16.45 7.40
C GLY A 267 3.46 16.69 6.81
N VAL A 268 4.53 16.36 7.57
CA VAL A 268 5.92 16.46 7.08
C VAL A 268 6.18 15.41 6.00
N MET A 269 5.73 14.17 6.23
CA MET A 269 5.85 13.07 5.26
C MET A 269 5.15 13.42 3.94
N SER A 270 3.95 14.01 4.02
CA SER A 270 3.18 14.47 2.87
C SER A 270 3.89 15.58 2.10
N ALA A 271 4.39 16.60 2.79
CA ALA A 271 5.12 17.69 2.16
C ALA A 271 6.38 17.20 1.44
N ALA A 272 7.13 16.29 2.07
CA ALA A 272 8.33 15.69 1.47
C ALA A 272 8.01 14.87 0.21
N ALA A 273 6.93 14.08 0.25
CA ALA A 273 6.50 13.29 -0.91
C ALA A 273 6.06 14.18 -2.08
N LEU A 274 5.27 15.23 -1.81
CA LEU A 274 4.81 16.17 -2.83
C LEU A 274 5.97 16.95 -3.45
N ALA A 275 6.95 17.39 -2.65
CA ALA A 275 8.15 18.05 -3.16
C ALA A 275 8.95 17.13 -4.10
N ALA A 276 9.17 15.87 -3.70
CA ALA A 276 9.88 14.89 -4.50
C ALA A 276 9.15 14.51 -5.80
N LEU A 277 7.82 14.53 -5.81
CA LEU A 277 7.02 14.30 -7.02
C LEU A 277 7.08 15.50 -7.98
N ALA A 278 7.19 16.72 -7.46
CA ALA A 278 7.30 17.94 -8.29
C ALA A 278 8.65 18.08 -8.99
N GLU A 279 9.69 17.36 -8.53
CA GLU A 279 11.03 17.34 -9.12
C GLU A 279 11.19 16.26 -10.22
N ARG A 280 10.20 15.39 -10.44
CA ARG A 280 10.19 14.34 -11.48
C ARG A 280 9.58 14.82 -12.78
#